data_f47b125010b3d0a13dc971bdb4f4ec9e
#
_entry.id   f47b125010b3d0a13dc971bdb4f4ec9e
#
_cell.length_a   1.000
_cell.length_b   1.000
_cell.length_c   1.000
_cell.angle_alpha   90.00
_cell.angle_beta   90.00
_cell.angle_gamma   90.00
#
_symmetry.space_group_name_H-M   'P 1'
#
loop_
_entity.id
_entity.type
_entity.pdbx_description
1 polymer ?
#
loop_
_entity_poly.entity_id
_entity_poly.type
_entity_poly.pdbx_seq_one_letter_code
_entity_poly.pdbx_strand_id
1 'polypeptide(L)'
;MTTAPATAGRERRTSDVVVIGAGPAGLMAARTAKAQGLSVTVLEARRRVGGRTWNGLVEGADGKDHFIEIGGQWISPDQTRLISLVEELGLPTFSRFRDGRNVYVDPRGERHVYDGLDFPVAEKTDREMDRLIAKIDELTAEIDAAAPWEHPRAAELDKISFRHWLEQESDDPEAIDNVSIYIASGMLTKPSHTFSLLQALLMSASAGSFRNLVDEDFILDKRVEGGMQSVSLAMAAELGDDVVLGQPVRTLRWAEPDPSTADEKNGVAADVRNGVAHDGAAGDVVALTDDYEVHARYAVLAVPPNLYSRISFEPPMPREQQIAHQHISMGLVIKVHAVYETPFWREEGLSGTCFGGGRLVQEIYDNTNRGENLAGGAPGKEDPHGTLVGFVSDVYAEQMWALPEEERKAAILGAMAEYLGPRTLEPIAFFLSDMAAEEWTRGAYATSYDLGGLSRWGHLQNRPTGPIHYACSDIAAEGYQHVDGAIRMGEAAGLAIAEREATDAGQPTG
;
A
#
# COMPACT_ATOMS: atom_id res chain seq x y z
N MET A 1 41.15 -17.67 -17.18
CA MET A 1 40.37 -16.76 -18.07
C MET A 1 39.03 -17.44 -18.33
N THR A 2 38.05 -17.18 -17.50
CA THR A 2 36.67 -17.64 -17.69
C THR A 2 36.00 -16.67 -18.64
N THR A 3 35.70 -17.10 -19.86
CA THR A 3 34.90 -16.35 -20.84
C THR A 3 33.53 -16.13 -20.24
N ALA A 4 33.15 -14.84 -20.08
CA ALA A 4 31.79 -14.47 -19.78
C ALA A 4 30.86 -15.06 -20.87
N PRO A 5 29.67 -15.58 -20.51
CA PRO A 5 28.73 -16.08 -21.50
C PRO A 5 28.34 -14.93 -22.44
N ALA A 6 28.35 -15.21 -23.74
CA ALA A 6 27.86 -14.27 -24.76
C ALA A 6 26.43 -13.86 -24.39
N THR A 7 26.19 -12.56 -24.23
CA THR A 7 24.86 -12.00 -24.03
C THR A 7 24.01 -12.36 -25.27
N ALA A 8 23.07 -13.29 -25.10
CA ALA A 8 21.97 -13.43 -26.04
C ALA A 8 21.32 -12.04 -26.16
N GLY A 9 21.11 -11.54 -27.39
CA GLY A 9 20.54 -10.22 -27.59
C GLY A 9 19.15 -10.17 -26.90
N ARG A 10 18.83 -9.04 -26.25
CA ARG A 10 17.50 -8.79 -25.67
C ARG A 10 16.42 -8.94 -26.73
N GLU A 11 15.28 -9.51 -26.34
CA GLU A 11 14.09 -9.49 -27.20
C GLU A 11 13.56 -8.05 -27.31
N ARG A 12 13.39 -7.55 -28.53
CA ARG A 12 12.88 -6.21 -28.75
C ARG A 12 11.37 -6.21 -28.89
N ARG A 13 10.70 -5.36 -28.10
CA ARG A 13 9.26 -5.09 -28.17
C ARG A 13 9.02 -3.60 -28.43
N THR A 14 7.87 -3.30 -29.01
CA THR A 14 7.41 -1.93 -29.23
C THR A 14 5.95 -1.82 -28.83
N SER A 15 5.61 -0.81 -28.06
CA SER A 15 4.24 -0.47 -27.65
C SER A 15 4.08 1.05 -27.53
N ASP A 16 2.85 1.54 -27.42
CA ASP A 16 2.62 2.97 -27.15
C ASP A 16 3.01 3.31 -25.71
N VAL A 17 2.71 2.40 -24.78
CA VAL A 17 2.96 2.58 -23.34
C VAL A 17 3.71 1.37 -22.78
N VAL A 18 4.81 1.61 -22.08
CA VAL A 18 5.43 0.60 -21.21
C VAL A 18 5.04 0.87 -19.75
N VAL A 19 4.49 -0.13 -19.09
CA VAL A 19 4.11 -0.05 -17.66
C VAL A 19 5.11 -0.85 -16.84
N ILE A 20 5.69 -0.22 -15.81
CA ILE A 20 6.70 -0.82 -14.94
C ILE A 20 6.05 -1.17 -13.61
N GLY A 21 5.79 -2.48 -13.41
CA GLY A 21 5.09 -3.05 -12.26
C GLY A 21 3.68 -3.53 -12.60
N ALA A 22 3.35 -4.79 -12.25
CA ALA A 22 2.03 -5.39 -12.39
C ALA A 22 1.29 -5.52 -11.05
N GLY A 23 1.38 -4.47 -10.21
CA GLY A 23 0.46 -4.25 -9.10
C GLY A 23 -0.88 -3.70 -9.59
N PRO A 24 -1.87 -3.49 -8.70
CA PRO A 24 -3.18 -2.95 -9.07
C PRO A 24 -3.09 -1.66 -9.90
N ALA A 25 -2.20 -0.74 -9.55
CA ALA A 25 -2.00 0.52 -10.27
C ALA A 25 -1.52 0.30 -11.71
N GLY A 26 -0.47 -0.52 -11.91
CA GLY A 26 0.08 -0.75 -13.23
C GLY A 26 -0.86 -1.52 -14.14
N LEU A 27 -1.53 -2.55 -13.61
CA LEU A 27 -2.53 -3.30 -14.37
C LEU A 27 -3.73 -2.43 -14.77
N MET A 28 -4.17 -1.55 -13.87
CA MET A 28 -5.25 -0.61 -14.20
C MET A 28 -4.80 0.44 -15.24
N ALA A 29 -3.57 0.96 -15.14
CA ALA A 29 -3.02 1.87 -16.15
C ALA A 29 -2.96 1.22 -17.53
N ALA A 30 -2.49 -0.02 -17.62
CA ALA A 30 -2.44 -0.80 -18.85
C ALA A 30 -3.84 -1.06 -19.41
N ARG A 31 -4.78 -1.52 -18.55
CA ARG A 31 -6.19 -1.77 -18.92
C ARG A 31 -6.84 -0.50 -19.47
N THR A 32 -6.63 0.64 -18.82
CA THR A 32 -7.20 1.93 -19.23
C THR A 32 -6.60 2.40 -20.54
N ALA A 33 -5.26 2.39 -20.70
CA ALA A 33 -4.60 2.77 -21.94
C ALA A 33 -5.05 1.89 -23.13
N LYS A 34 -5.16 0.57 -22.91
CA LYS A 34 -5.65 -0.39 -23.92
C LYS A 34 -7.10 -0.13 -24.32
N ALA A 35 -7.96 0.25 -23.36
CA ALA A 35 -9.34 0.64 -23.63
C ALA A 35 -9.45 1.92 -24.47
N GLN A 36 -8.43 2.78 -24.43
CA GLN A 36 -8.31 3.98 -25.27
C GLN A 36 -7.63 3.71 -26.63
N GLY A 37 -7.36 2.43 -26.95
CA GLY A 37 -6.81 2.01 -28.23
C GLY A 37 -5.27 2.02 -28.30
N LEU A 38 -4.58 2.23 -27.19
CA LEU A 38 -3.13 2.20 -27.12
C LEU A 38 -2.59 0.78 -26.92
N SER A 39 -1.50 0.44 -27.58
CA SER A 39 -0.77 -0.79 -27.32
C SER A 39 0.05 -0.68 -26.03
N VAL A 40 0.10 -1.74 -25.24
CA VAL A 40 0.75 -1.74 -23.93
C VAL A 40 1.72 -2.89 -23.77
N THR A 41 2.76 -2.70 -22.95
CA THR A 41 3.62 -3.77 -22.45
C THR A 41 3.81 -3.55 -20.95
N VAL A 42 3.43 -4.52 -20.13
CA VAL A 42 3.61 -4.48 -18.67
C VAL A 42 4.79 -5.35 -18.27
N LEU A 43 5.79 -4.77 -17.60
CA LEU A 43 6.98 -5.46 -17.12
C LEU A 43 6.91 -5.62 -15.60
N GLU A 44 6.82 -6.84 -15.11
CA GLU A 44 6.77 -7.17 -13.69
C GLU A 44 8.06 -7.87 -13.25
N ALA A 45 8.66 -7.37 -12.19
CA ALA A 45 9.91 -7.91 -11.65
C ALA A 45 9.75 -9.33 -11.07
N ARG A 46 8.60 -9.63 -10.46
CA ARG A 46 8.27 -10.94 -9.90
C ARG A 46 7.70 -11.90 -10.93
N ARG A 47 7.63 -13.17 -10.56
CA ARG A 47 6.90 -14.19 -11.33
C ARG A 47 5.41 -14.26 -10.97
N ARG A 48 4.85 -13.21 -10.41
CA ARG A 48 3.44 -13.04 -10.05
C ARG A 48 3.01 -11.58 -10.20
N VAL A 49 1.74 -11.37 -10.47
CA VAL A 49 1.09 -10.05 -10.41
C VAL A 49 0.62 -9.73 -8.98
N GLY A 50 0.13 -8.53 -8.76
CA GLY A 50 -0.54 -8.08 -7.54
C GLY A 50 0.33 -7.19 -6.62
N GLY A 51 1.64 -7.12 -6.83
CA GLY A 51 2.51 -6.27 -6.02
C GLY A 51 2.38 -6.57 -4.51
N ARG A 52 1.83 -5.62 -3.75
CA ARG A 52 1.57 -5.72 -2.29
C ARG A 52 0.28 -6.48 -1.94
N THR A 53 -0.54 -6.90 -2.88
CA THR A 53 -1.57 -7.93 -2.69
C THR A 53 -1.01 -9.28 -3.08
N TRP A 54 -1.05 -10.24 -2.17
CA TRP A 54 -0.41 -11.53 -2.37
C TRP A 54 -1.13 -12.62 -1.58
N ASN A 55 -1.62 -13.63 -2.29
CA ASN A 55 -2.22 -14.82 -1.74
C ASN A 55 -1.17 -15.93 -1.59
N GLY A 56 -1.25 -16.72 -0.53
CA GLY A 56 -0.32 -17.80 -0.27
C GLY A 56 -0.97 -19.00 0.39
N LEU A 57 -0.17 -20.04 0.49
CA LEU A 57 -0.50 -21.25 1.24
C LEU A 57 0.53 -21.44 2.36
N VAL A 58 0.08 -21.93 3.50
CA VAL A 58 0.93 -22.35 4.60
C VAL A 58 0.60 -23.79 4.99
N GLU A 59 1.62 -24.64 5.03
CA GLU A 59 1.46 -26.03 5.44
C GLU A 59 1.15 -26.11 6.94
N GLY A 60 0.09 -26.82 7.29
CA GLY A 60 -0.35 -27.04 8.66
C GLY A 60 0.20 -28.33 9.25
N ALA A 61 0.16 -28.41 10.58
CA ALA A 61 0.49 -29.62 11.34
C ALA A 61 -0.46 -30.80 11.04
N ASP A 62 -1.65 -30.49 10.48
CA ASP A 62 -2.62 -31.46 9.97
C ASP A 62 -2.27 -32.04 8.59
N GLY A 63 -1.14 -31.61 8.00
CA GLY A 63 -0.68 -32.05 6.69
C GLY A 63 -1.45 -31.46 5.53
N LYS A 64 -2.21 -30.36 5.73
CA LYS A 64 -2.93 -29.64 4.68
C LYS A 64 -2.33 -28.25 4.48
N ASP A 65 -2.55 -27.73 3.29
CA ASP A 65 -2.27 -26.34 2.99
C ASP A 65 -3.46 -25.45 3.40
N HIS A 66 -3.17 -24.36 4.10
CA HIS A 66 -4.15 -23.36 4.52
C HIS A 66 -3.93 -22.06 3.74
N PHE A 67 -5.01 -21.50 3.23
CA PHE A 67 -4.99 -20.24 2.48
C PHE A 67 -4.82 -19.05 3.42
N ILE A 68 -3.89 -18.15 3.04
CA ILE A 68 -3.67 -16.86 3.72
C ILE A 68 -3.52 -15.74 2.69
N GLU A 69 -3.90 -14.53 3.07
CA GLU A 69 -3.60 -13.32 2.32
C GLU A 69 -2.38 -12.62 2.94
N ILE A 70 -1.20 -12.90 2.37
CA ILE A 70 0.09 -12.39 2.87
C ILE A 70 0.15 -10.86 2.85
N GLY A 71 -0.45 -10.24 1.82
CA GLY A 71 -0.51 -8.80 1.62
C GLY A 71 -1.81 -8.14 2.08
N GLY A 72 -2.18 -7.01 1.42
CA GLY A 72 -3.43 -6.29 1.64
C GLY A 72 -4.65 -7.13 1.29
N GLN A 73 -5.75 -6.97 2.04
CA GLN A 73 -6.90 -7.88 1.94
C GLN A 73 -8.28 -7.25 2.12
N TRP A 74 -8.43 -6.12 2.82
CA TRP A 74 -9.73 -5.58 3.15
C TRP A 74 -10.19 -4.46 2.21
N ILE A 75 -11.50 -4.29 2.18
CA ILE A 75 -12.21 -3.25 1.46
C ILE A 75 -13.05 -2.49 2.48
N SER A 76 -12.98 -1.16 2.46
CA SER A 76 -13.84 -0.27 3.25
C SER A 76 -14.86 0.42 2.35
N PRO A 77 -16.01 0.91 2.87
CA PRO A 77 -17.09 1.49 2.07
C PRO A 77 -16.72 2.72 1.23
N ASP A 78 -15.72 3.49 1.65
CA ASP A 78 -15.18 4.65 0.93
C ASP A 78 -14.36 4.27 -0.30
N GLN A 79 -13.90 3.03 -0.41
CA GLN A 79 -13.07 2.53 -1.51
C GLN A 79 -13.92 2.22 -2.75
N THR A 80 -14.63 3.22 -3.22
CA THR A 80 -15.70 3.09 -4.22
C THR A 80 -15.20 2.63 -5.58
N ARG A 81 -13.98 2.99 -5.98
CA ARG A 81 -13.43 2.55 -7.27
C ARG A 81 -13.00 1.09 -7.24
N LEU A 82 -12.43 0.63 -6.12
CA LEU A 82 -12.13 -0.78 -5.91
C LEU A 82 -13.42 -1.63 -5.89
N ILE A 83 -14.46 -1.17 -5.16
CA ILE A 83 -15.77 -1.85 -5.12
C ILE A 83 -16.34 -2.00 -6.52
N SER A 84 -16.38 -0.93 -7.30
CA SER A 84 -16.85 -0.96 -8.68
C SER A 84 -16.04 -1.93 -9.56
N LEU A 85 -14.69 -1.93 -9.42
CA LEU A 85 -13.84 -2.84 -10.19
C LEU A 85 -14.05 -4.30 -9.81
N VAL A 86 -14.23 -4.60 -8.52
CA VAL A 86 -14.53 -5.96 -8.03
C VAL A 86 -15.85 -6.46 -8.65
N GLU A 87 -16.87 -5.58 -8.73
CA GLU A 87 -18.14 -5.89 -9.40
C GLU A 87 -17.97 -6.07 -10.92
N GLU A 88 -17.21 -5.19 -11.60
CA GLU A 88 -16.90 -5.31 -13.04
C GLU A 88 -16.21 -6.64 -13.36
N LEU A 89 -15.32 -7.10 -12.49
CA LEU A 89 -14.57 -8.35 -12.65
C LEU A 89 -15.38 -9.59 -12.21
N GLY A 90 -16.60 -9.42 -11.68
CA GLY A 90 -17.46 -10.49 -11.21
C GLY A 90 -16.91 -11.25 -10.00
N LEU A 91 -16.10 -10.60 -9.16
CA LEU A 91 -15.49 -11.21 -7.98
C LEU A 91 -16.43 -11.13 -6.78
N PRO A 92 -16.80 -12.25 -6.15
CA PRO A 92 -17.65 -12.22 -4.95
C PRO A 92 -16.88 -11.63 -3.76
N THR A 93 -17.63 -10.96 -2.87
CA THR A 93 -17.13 -10.43 -1.61
C THR A 93 -17.92 -10.97 -0.41
N PHE A 94 -17.32 -10.95 0.76
CA PHE A 94 -17.98 -11.30 2.01
C PHE A 94 -17.54 -10.35 3.14
N SER A 95 -18.43 -10.13 4.10
CA SER A 95 -18.13 -9.31 5.27
C SER A 95 -17.22 -10.06 6.25
N ARG A 96 -16.33 -9.34 6.90
CA ARG A 96 -15.52 -9.84 8.02
C ARG A 96 -16.46 -10.29 9.15
N PHE A 97 -16.12 -11.36 9.85
CA PHE A 97 -16.84 -11.76 11.05
C PHE A 97 -16.65 -10.73 12.17
N ARG A 98 -17.73 -10.28 12.79
CA ARG A 98 -17.74 -9.27 13.87
C ARG A 98 -18.66 -9.63 15.01
N ASP A 99 -19.41 -10.75 14.90
CA ASP A 99 -20.35 -11.13 15.94
C ASP A 99 -19.63 -11.49 17.25
N GLY A 100 -20.14 -11.01 18.37
CA GLY A 100 -19.55 -11.24 19.68
C GLY A 100 -18.88 -9.98 20.24
N ARG A 101 -18.20 -10.17 21.38
CA ARG A 101 -17.55 -9.06 22.11
C ARG A 101 -16.11 -8.90 21.72
N ASN A 102 -15.62 -7.67 21.78
CA ASN A 102 -14.23 -7.30 21.53
C ASN A 102 -13.37 -7.47 22.79
N VAL A 103 -12.05 -7.46 22.61
CA VAL A 103 -11.10 -7.55 23.72
C VAL A 103 -10.14 -6.37 23.68
N TYR A 104 -9.98 -5.71 24.80
CA TYR A 104 -8.98 -4.66 25.00
C TYR A 104 -7.99 -5.09 26.10
N VAL A 105 -6.69 -4.94 25.86
CA VAL A 105 -5.66 -5.11 26.89
C VAL A 105 -5.06 -3.75 27.20
N ASP A 106 -5.28 -3.26 28.41
CA ASP A 106 -4.86 -1.96 28.85
C ASP A 106 -3.32 -1.86 29.00
N PRO A 107 -2.75 -0.64 29.20
CA PRO A 107 -1.29 -0.47 29.38
C PRO A 107 -0.70 -1.23 30.57
N ARG A 108 -1.51 -1.61 31.56
CA ARG A 108 -1.09 -2.42 32.71
C ARG A 108 -1.10 -3.91 32.44
N GLY A 109 -1.64 -4.34 31.26
CA GLY A 109 -1.79 -5.72 30.86
C GLY A 109 -3.08 -6.36 31.38
N GLU A 110 -4.05 -5.56 31.83
CA GLU A 110 -5.35 -6.06 32.28
C GLU A 110 -6.28 -6.28 31.09
N ARG A 111 -6.87 -7.48 31.00
CA ARG A 111 -7.74 -7.88 29.89
C ARG A 111 -9.18 -7.51 30.17
N HIS A 112 -9.78 -6.76 29.27
CA HIS A 112 -11.17 -6.31 29.30
C HIS A 112 -11.94 -6.86 28.11
N VAL A 113 -13.14 -7.39 28.35
CA VAL A 113 -14.08 -7.84 27.30
C VAL A 113 -15.22 -6.84 27.25
N TYR A 114 -15.51 -6.29 26.09
CA TYR A 114 -16.45 -5.19 25.93
C TYR A 114 -17.35 -5.34 24.70
N ASP A 115 -18.48 -4.65 24.71
CA ASP A 115 -19.41 -4.57 23.59
C ASP A 115 -19.26 -3.20 22.91
N GLY A 116 -19.48 -3.15 21.59
CA GLY A 116 -19.44 -1.90 20.83
C GLY A 116 -18.02 -1.47 20.44
N LEU A 117 -17.89 -0.18 20.09
CA LEU A 117 -16.67 0.40 19.51
C LEU A 117 -15.79 1.11 20.54
N ASP A 118 -16.36 1.59 21.65
CA ASP A 118 -15.68 2.38 22.65
C ASP A 118 -14.82 1.50 23.55
N PHE A 119 -13.53 1.82 23.67
CA PHE A 119 -12.64 1.08 24.55
C PHE A 119 -13.07 1.19 26.01
N PRO A 120 -12.95 0.12 26.80
CA PRO A 120 -13.33 0.09 28.20
C PRO A 120 -12.27 0.79 29.09
N VAL A 121 -12.00 2.05 28.81
CA VAL A 121 -11.07 2.90 29.53
C VAL A 121 -11.75 3.72 30.63
N ALA A 122 -10.99 4.47 31.42
CA ALA A 122 -11.58 5.38 32.39
C ALA A 122 -12.37 6.50 31.69
N GLU A 123 -13.51 6.94 32.26
CA GLU A 123 -14.36 7.99 31.68
C GLU A 123 -13.60 9.29 31.33
N LYS A 124 -12.53 9.60 32.09
CA LYS A 124 -11.65 10.75 31.77
C LYS A 124 -10.89 10.50 30.48
N THR A 125 -10.31 9.32 30.31
CA THR A 125 -9.54 8.89 29.14
C THR A 125 -10.43 8.84 27.90
N ASP A 126 -11.62 8.28 28.03
CA ASP A 126 -12.65 8.20 26.98
C ASP A 126 -13.00 9.61 26.44
N ARG A 127 -13.37 10.54 27.32
CA ARG A 127 -13.63 11.93 26.92
C ARG A 127 -12.43 12.60 26.28
N GLU A 128 -11.24 12.25 26.69
CA GLU A 128 -10.01 12.83 26.13
C GLU A 128 -9.73 12.25 24.73
N MET A 129 -9.98 10.96 24.51
CA MET A 129 -9.93 10.35 23.19
C MET A 129 -10.94 11.00 22.23
N ASP A 130 -12.20 11.15 22.65
CA ASP A 130 -13.22 11.83 21.87
C ASP A 130 -12.83 13.26 21.48
N ARG A 131 -12.25 14.01 22.43
CA ARG A 131 -11.78 15.38 22.21
C ARG A 131 -10.63 15.42 21.18
N LEU A 132 -9.66 14.52 21.29
CA LEU A 132 -8.55 14.41 20.36
C LEU A 132 -9.03 14.03 18.95
N ILE A 133 -9.92 13.04 18.85
CA ILE A 133 -10.52 12.61 17.58
C ILE A 133 -11.26 13.76 16.91
N ALA A 134 -12.10 14.48 17.67
CA ALA A 134 -12.84 15.63 17.14
C ALA A 134 -11.89 16.74 16.63
N LYS A 135 -10.79 16.99 17.35
CA LYS A 135 -9.81 18.01 16.95
C LYS A 135 -9.01 17.60 15.71
N ILE A 136 -8.69 16.33 15.56
CA ILE A 136 -8.07 15.79 14.33
C ILE A 136 -9.05 15.94 13.17
N ASP A 137 -10.34 15.62 13.37
CA ASP A 137 -11.36 15.77 12.31
C ASP A 137 -11.55 17.24 11.90
N GLU A 138 -11.54 18.19 12.83
CA GLU A 138 -11.58 19.61 12.51
C GLU A 138 -10.41 20.03 11.60
N LEU A 139 -9.19 19.60 11.92
CA LEU A 139 -8.01 19.86 11.09
C LEU A 139 -8.07 19.12 9.75
N THR A 140 -8.56 17.87 9.75
CA THR A 140 -8.70 17.04 8.55
C THR A 140 -9.64 17.69 7.53
N ALA A 141 -10.73 18.31 7.99
CA ALA A 141 -11.70 18.98 7.12
C ALA A 141 -11.11 20.18 6.34
N GLU A 142 -9.97 20.72 6.77
CA GLU A 142 -9.26 21.80 6.10
C GLU A 142 -8.27 21.30 5.02
N ILE A 143 -7.99 19.98 4.98
CA ILE A 143 -6.96 19.38 4.13
C ILE A 143 -7.57 18.86 2.81
N ASP A 144 -7.07 19.37 1.69
CA ASP A 144 -7.25 18.72 0.39
C ASP A 144 -6.28 17.53 0.27
N ALA A 145 -6.81 16.32 0.26
CA ALA A 145 -6.01 15.10 0.11
C ALA A 145 -5.23 15.06 -1.21
N ALA A 146 -5.68 15.76 -2.25
CA ALA A 146 -4.98 15.84 -3.53
C ALA A 146 -3.78 16.78 -3.50
N ALA A 147 -3.79 17.77 -2.60
CA ALA A 147 -2.74 18.79 -2.51
C ALA A 147 -2.52 19.27 -1.06
N PRO A 148 -2.21 18.39 -0.09
CA PRO A 148 -2.07 18.79 1.32
C PRO A 148 -0.95 19.84 1.55
N TRP A 149 0.02 19.89 0.66
CA TRP A 149 1.10 20.90 0.65
C TRP A 149 0.63 22.32 0.31
N GLU A 150 -0.56 22.49 -0.27
CA GLU A 150 -1.14 23.81 -0.59
C GLU A 150 -1.88 24.41 0.60
N HIS A 151 -2.12 23.66 1.65
CA HIS A 151 -2.74 24.20 2.87
C HIS A 151 -1.93 25.38 3.43
N PRO A 152 -2.53 26.51 3.83
CA PRO A 152 -1.81 27.70 4.28
C PRO A 152 -0.83 27.46 5.43
N ARG A 153 -1.12 26.47 6.27
CA ARG A 153 -0.28 26.05 7.40
C ARG A 153 0.52 24.76 7.12
N ALA A 154 0.59 24.30 5.86
CA ALA A 154 1.25 23.02 5.54
C ALA A 154 2.67 22.93 6.13
N ALA A 155 3.49 23.95 5.94
CA ALA A 155 4.85 23.98 6.46
C ALA A 155 4.94 24.02 8.01
N GLU A 156 3.90 24.48 8.72
CA GLU A 156 3.80 24.43 10.17
C GLU A 156 3.40 23.03 10.64
N LEU A 157 2.33 22.48 10.05
CA LEU A 157 1.81 21.15 10.37
C LEU A 157 2.80 20.03 10.03
N ASP A 158 3.66 20.24 9.04
CA ASP A 158 4.65 19.27 8.60
C ASP A 158 5.95 19.29 9.44
N LYS A 159 6.16 20.29 10.29
CA LYS A 159 7.32 20.39 11.17
C LYS A 159 7.13 19.74 12.54
N ILE A 160 5.89 19.50 12.93
CA ILE A 160 5.57 18.85 14.20
C ILE A 160 5.24 17.39 13.96
N SER A 161 5.82 16.47 14.73
CA SER A 161 5.43 15.07 14.64
C SER A 161 4.02 14.85 15.21
N PHE A 162 3.33 13.83 14.71
CA PHE A 162 2.00 13.51 15.20
C PHE A 162 2.00 13.22 16.70
N ARG A 163 3.02 12.46 17.20
CA ARG A 163 3.19 12.20 18.63
C ARG A 163 3.33 13.47 19.44
N HIS A 164 4.21 14.37 19.02
CA HIS A 164 4.45 15.60 19.76
C HIS A 164 3.21 16.52 19.80
N TRP A 165 2.45 16.57 18.71
CA TRP A 165 1.18 17.28 18.67
C TRP A 165 0.17 16.67 19.67
N LEU A 166 0.02 15.35 19.71
CA LEU A 166 -0.85 14.68 20.68
C LEU A 166 -0.44 15.01 22.14
N GLU A 167 0.87 15.01 22.43
CA GLU A 167 1.41 15.37 23.76
C GLU A 167 1.23 16.85 24.12
N GLN A 168 1.13 17.74 23.15
CA GLN A 168 0.75 19.14 23.40
C GLN A 168 -0.74 19.29 23.68
N GLU A 169 -1.55 18.43 23.11
CA GLU A 169 -3.00 18.49 23.23
C GLU A 169 -3.53 17.76 24.46
N SER A 170 -2.86 16.74 24.97
CA SER A 170 -3.33 15.90 26.07
C SER A 170 -2.22 15.52 27.05
N ASP A 171 -2.57 15.45 28.34
CA ASP A 171 -1.73 14.91 29.40
C ASP A 171 -2.09 13.44 29.73
N ASP A 172 -3.04 12.83 29.01
CA ASP A 172 -3.47 11.46 29.24
C ASP A 172 -2.71 10.49 28.32
N PRO A 173 -1.74 9.72 28.84
CA PRO A 173 -0.90 8.86 27.98
C PRO A 173 -1.69 7.70 27.34
N GLU A 174 -2.72 7.18 28.00
CA GLU A 174 -3.55 6.11 27.45
C GLU A 174 -4.41 6.62 26.28
N ALA A 175 -4.98 7.82 26.41
CA ALA A 175 -5.70 8.47 25.32
C ALA A 175 -4.78 8.74 24.12
N ILE A 176 -3.56 9.26 24.38
CA ILE A 176 -2.56 9.51 23.33
C ILE A 176 -2.19 8.22 22.60
N ASP A 177 -1.89 7.15 23.33
CA ASP A 177 -1.49 5.88 22.73
C ASP A 177 -2.62 5.24 21.93
N ASN A 178 -3.85 5.25 22.46
CA ASN A 178 -5.01 4.68 21.78
C ASN A 178 -5.40 5.47 20.52
N VAL A 179 -5.36 6.81 20.54
CA VAL A 179 -5.62 7.62 19.34
C VAL A 179 -4.49 7.48 18.32
N SER A 180 -3.26 7.37 18.79
CA SER A 180 -2.09 7.21 17.91
C SER A 180 -2.11 5.92 17.10
N ILE A 181 -2.66 4.82 17.63
CA ILE A 181 -2.64 3.49 17.01
C ILE A 181 -3.25 3.51 15.62
N TYR A 182 -4.36 4.23 15.43
CA TYR A 182 -5.11 4.25 14.18
C TYR A 182 -4.33 4.81 12.98
N ILE A 183 -3.40 5.76 13.21
CA ILE A 183 -2.56 6.30 12.13
C ILE A 183 -1.17 5.64 12.14
N ALA A 184 -0.55 5.52 13.30
CA ALA A 184 0.84 5.08 13.41
C ALA A 184 1.00 3.61 13.04
N SER A 185 0.47 2.70 13.86
CA SER A 185 0.59 1.25 13.62
C SER A 185 -0.44 0.73 12.63
N GLY A 186 -1.67 1.22 12.70
CA GLY A 186 -2.77 0.74 11.86
C GLY A 186 -2.65 1.12 10.38
N MET A 187 -2.11 2.31 10.07
CA MET A 187 -2.04 2.81 8.69
C MET A 187 -0.60 3.00 8.19
N LEU A 188 0.17 3.91 8.80
CA LEU A 188 1.51 4.25 8.29
C LEU A 188 2.57 3.21 8.64
N THR A 189 2.32 2.35 9.62
CA THR A 189 3.24 1.33 10.16
C THR A 189 4.61 1.93 10.53
N LYS A 190 4.55 3.11 11.12
CA LYS A 190 5.70 3.91 11.58
C LYS A 190 5.43 4.46 12.98
N PRO A 191 6.48 4.66 13.78
CA PRO A 191 6.33 5.32 15.08
C PRO A 191 5.76 6.74 14.91
N SER A 192 4.79 7.11 15.72
CA SER A 192 4.08 8.40 15.62
C SER A 192 4.97 9.65 15.77
N HIS A 193 6.21 9.49 16.24
CA HIS A 193 7.19 10.55 16.32
C HIS A 193 8.04 10.73 15.04
N THR A 194 7.91 9.85 14.05
CA THR A 194 8.75 9.86 12.82
C THR A 194 8.06 10.49 11.61
N PHE A 195 6.77 10.72 11.68
CA PHE A 195 5.99 11.39 10.63
C PHE A 195 5.26 12.62 11.18
N SER A 196 4.89 13.53 10.29
CA SER A 196 4.30 14.82 10.66
C SER A 196 2.80 14.72 10.93
N LEU A 197 2.28 15.75 11.62
CA LEU A 197 0.84 15.98 11.74
C LEU A 197 0.20 16.12 10.35
N LEU A 198 0.82 16.85 9.41
CA LEU A 198 0.30 16.97 8.04
C LEU A 198 0.15 15.61 7.35
N GLN A 199 1.10 14.69 7.56
CA GLN A 199 1.03 13.33 7.03
C GLN A 199 -0.13 12.52 7.65
N ALA A 200 -0.37 12.68 8.95
CA ALA A 200 -1.52 12.07 9.63
C ALA A 200 -2.85 12.63 9.12
N LEU A 201 -2.92 13.94 8.91
CA LEU A 201 -4.12 14.60 8.35
C LEU A 201 -4.38 14.20 6.90
N LEU A 202 -3.34 14.00 6.07
CA LEU A 202 -3.50 13.45 4.73
C LEU A 202 -4.14 12.07 4.77
N MET A 203 -3.67 11.17 5.66
CA MET A 203 -4.25 9.84 5.82
C MET A 203 -5.74 9.94 6.20
N SER A 204 -6.07 10.79 7.14
CA SER A 204 -7.46 11.00 7.59
C SER A 204 -8.34 11.59 6.48
N ALA A 205 -7.85 12.61 5.77
CA ALA A 205 -8.58 13.26 4.67
C ALA A 205 -8.83 12.29 3.49
N SER A 206 -7.88 11.41 3.22
CA SER A 206 -8.01 10.40 2.15
C SER A 206 -9.11 9.37 2.42
N ALA A 207 -9.48 9.15 3.69
CA ALA A 207 -10.57 8.30 4.13
C ALA A 207 -11.85 9.11 4.45
N GLY A 208 -11.84 10.42 4.18
CA GLY A 208 -12.93 11.35 4.43
C GLY A 208 -12.96 11.93 5.84
N SER A 209 -12.51 11.24 6.86
CA SER A 209 -12.35 11.71 8.23
C SER A 209 -11.44 10.79 9.05
N PHE A 210 -10.93 11.27 10.17
CA PHE A 210 -10.25 10.42 11.14
C PHE A 210 -11.22 9.43 11.80
N ARG A 211 -12.46 9.86 12.05
CA ARG A 211 -13.52 9.01 12.62
C ARG A 211 -13.76 7.77 11.77
N ASN A 212 -13.69 7.86 10.45
CA ASN A 212 -13.81 6.68 9.57
C ASN A 212 -12.69 5.66 9.80
N LEU A 213 -11.48 6.10 10.18
CA LEU A 213 -10.36 5.21 10.49
C LEU A 213 -10.49 4.55 11.88
N VAL A 214 -11.27 5.15 12.79
CA VAL A 214 -11.53 4.63 14.13
C VAL A 214 -12.71 3.66 14.16
N ASP A 215 -13.67 3.88 13.26
CA ASP A 215 -14.90 3.09 13.20
C ASP A 215 -14.64 1.72 12.58
N GLU A 216 -14.54 0.69 13.41
CA GLU A 216 -14.30 -0.69 12.97
C GLU A 216 -15.49 -1.31 12.20
N ASP A 217 -16.66 -0.71 12.25
CA ASP A 217 -17.80 -1.08 11.39
C ASP A 217 -17.64 -0.49 9.98
N PHE A 218 -16.86 0.59 9.85
CA PHE A 218 -16.54 1.21 8.58
C PHE A 218 -15.27 0.60 7.94
N ILE A 219 -14.15 0.60 8.66
CA ILE A 219 -12.89 0.05 8.13
C ILE A 219 -12.92 -1.48 8.10
N LEU A 220 -12.11 -2.07 7.23
CA LEU A 220 -11.91 -3.52 7.15
C LEU A 220 -13.23 -4.30 6.97
N ASP A 221 -14.22 -3.73 6.24
CA ASP A 221 -15.58 -4.27 6.14
C ASP A 221 -15.64 -5.60 5.38
N LYS A 222 -15.09 -5.63 4.16
CA LYS A 222 -15.22 -6.78 3.26
C LYS A 222 -13.89 -7.36 2.83
N ARG A 223 -13.95 -8.62 2.40
CA ARG A 223 -12.85 -9.33 1.71
C ARG A 223 -13.35 -9.90 0.39
N VAL A 224 -12.44 -10.10 -0.56
CA VAL A 224 -12.72 -10.79 -1.83
C VAL A 224 -12.63 -12.29 -1.61
N GLU A 225 -13.61 -13.07 -2.07
CA GLU A 225 -13.48 -14.54 -2.14
C GLU A 225 -12.31 -14.89 -3.07
N GLY A 226 -11.42 -15.77 -2.61
CA GLY A 226 -10.17 -16.05 -3.30
C GLY A 226 -9.04 -15.04 -3.05
N GLY A 227 -9.28 -14.05 -2.19
CA GLY A 227 -8.31 -13.04 -1.73
C GLY A 227 -8.15 -11.84 -2.66
N MET A 228 -7.63 -10.73 -2.13
CA MET A 228 -7.49 -9.46 -2.84
C MET A 228 -6.60 -9.55 -4.10
N GLN A 229 -5.64 -10.45 -4.15
CA GLN A 229 -4.82 -10.65 -5.36
C GLN A 229 -5.66 -11.07 -6.58
N SER A 230 -6.85 -11.64 -6.38
CA SER A 230 -7.76 -12.04 -7.45
C SER A 230 -8.14 -10.87 -8.35
N VAL A 231 -8.20 -9.64 -7.83
CA VAL A 231 -8.41 -8.41 -8.61
C VAL A 231 -7.30 -8.23 -9.64
N SER A 232 -6.06 -8.36 -9.22
CA SER A 232 -4.90 -8.24 -10.11
C SER A 232 -4.78 -9.41 -11.08
N LEU A 233 -5.12 -10.63 -10.64
CA LEU A 233 -5.13 -11.82 -11.50
C LEU A 233 -6.16 -11.69 -12.61
N ALA A 234 -7.36 -11.19 -12.32
CA ALA A 234 -8.41 -10.98 -13.31
C ALA A 234 -8.01 -9.89 -14.33
N MET A 235 -7.49 -8.74 -13.89
CA MET A 235 -6.99 -7.71 -14.82
C MET A 235 -5.84 -8.21 -15.69
N ALA A 236 -4.92 -8.98 -15.12
CA ALA A 236 -3.82 -9.56 -15.89
C ALA A 236 -4.29 -10.59 -16.92
N ALA A 237 -5.34 -11.37 -16.61
CA ALA A 237 -5.94 -12.29 -17.56
C ALA A 237 -6.59 -11.56 -18.76
N GLU A 238 -7.21 -10.39 -18.56
CA GLU A 238 -7.73 -9.55 -19.65
C GLU A 238 -6.59 -8.98 -20.54
N LEU A 239 -5.43 -8.67 -19.96
CA LEU A 239 -4.28 -8.14 -20.66
C LEU A 239 -3.49 -9.23 -21.41
N GLY A 240 -3.51 -10.47 -20.90
CA GLY A 240 -2.88 -11.62 -21.56
C GLY A 240 -1.36 -11.47 -21.73
N ASP A 241 -0.88 -11.66 -22.96
CA ASP A 241 0.54 -11.65 -23.32
C ASP A 241 1.22 -10.26 -23.22
N ASP A 242 0.42 -9.22 -22.99
CA ASP A 242 0.96 -7.88 -22.73
C ASP A 242 1.65 -7.81 -21.34
N VAL A 243 1.38 -8.76 -20.44
CA VAL A 243 2.00 -8.85 -19.09
C VAL A 243 3.16 -9.82 -19.10
N VAL A 244 4.37 -9.30 -18.88
CA VAL A 244 5.61 -10.08 -18.91
C VAL A 244 6.19 -10.14 -17.49
N LEU A 245 6.21 -11.35 -16.93
CA LEU A 245 6.66 -11.62 -15.56
C LEU A 245 8.16 -11.96 -15.50
N GLY A 246 8.78 -11.74 -14.33
CA GLY A 246 10.20 -12.05 -14.08
C GLY A 246 11.14 -11.10 -14.80
N GLN A 247 10.68 -9.89 -15.13
CA GLN A 247 11.41 -8.90 -15.92
C GLN A 247 11.61 -7.58 -15.15
N PRO A 248 12.52 -7.54 -14.18
CA PRO A 248 12.84 -6.31 -13.47
C PRO A 248 13.46 -5.28 -14.41
N VAL A 249 12.86 -4.12 -14.52
CA VAL A 249 13.44 -3.00 -15.29
C VAL A 249 14.67 -2.48 -14.54
N ARG A 250 15.82 -2.56 -15.18
CA ARG A 250 17.12 -2.11 -14.65
C ARG A 250 17.43 -0.67 -15.06
N THR A 251 17.04 -0.31 -16.29
CA THR A 251 17.31 1.01 -16.83
C THR A 251 16.07 1.51 -17.56
N LEU A 252 15.76 2.77 -17.36
CA LEU A 252 14.75 3.49 -18.11
C LEU A 252 15.44 4.67 -18.83
N ARG A 253 15.59 4.55 -20.15
CA ARG A 253 16.05 5.66 -20.99
C ARG A 253 14.86 6.48 -21.42
N TRP A 254 15.02 7.79 -21.44
CA TRP A 254 13.96 8.69 -21.85
C TRP A 254 14.53 9.98 -22.45
N ALA A 255 13.81 10.58 -23.41
CA ALA A 255 14.20 11.85 -23.98
C ALA A 255 13.63 12.99 -23.14
N GLU A 256 14.46 13.99 -22.81
CA GLU A 256 13.96 15.25 -22.29
C GLU A 256 13.19 15.97 -23.40
N PRO A 257 12.04 16.60 -23.10
CA PRO A 257 11.35 17.45 -24.06
C PRO A 257 12.33 18.54 -24.57
N ASP A 258 12.34 18.77 -25.88
CA ASP A 258 13.16 19.85 -26.45
C ASP A 258 12.69 21.19 -25.85
N PRO A 259 13.55 21.93 -25.15
CA PRO A 259 13.16 23.20 -24.53
C PRO A 259 12.74 24.26 -25.57
N SER A 260 13.04 24.08 -26.87
CA SER A 260 12.59 24.97 -27.93
C SER A 260 11.09 24.80 -28.27
N THR A 261 10.44 23.70 -27.81
CA THR A 261 9.00 23.43 -28.00
C THR A 261 8.17 23.74 -26.77
N ALA A 262 8.80 24.17 -25.66
CA ALA A 262 8.08 24.49 -24.42
C ALA A 262 7.35 25.83 -24.57
N ASP A 263 6.03 25.79 -24.45
CA ASP A 263 5.16 26.97 -24.39
C ASP A 263 5.59 27.86 -23.20
N GLU A 264 5.85 29.16 -23.46
CA GLU A 264 6.40 30.15 -22.50
C GLU A 264 5.54 30.38 -21.22
N LYS A 265 4.49 29.62 -21.02
CA LYS A 265 3.51 29.80 -19.92
C LYS A 265 3.86 29.13 -18.59
N ASN A 266 4.85 28.23 -18.57
CA ASN A 266 5.24 27.54 -17.33
C ASN A 266 6.76 27.72 -17.08
N GLY A 267 7.17 28.91 -16.68
CA GLY A 267 8.55 29.34 -16.49
C GLY A 267 9.37 28.48 -15.51
N VAL A 268 10.00 27.42 -16.02
CA VAL A 268 11.14 26.76 -15.39
C VAL A 268 12.21 26.55 -16.46
N ALA A 269 13.28 27.34 -16.39
CA ALA A 269 14.44 27.20 -17.28
C ALA A 269 15.16 25.87 -17.00
N ALA A 270 15.34 25.06 -18.03
CA ALA A 270 16.12 23.84 -17.99
C ALA A 270 17.63 24.17 -17.95
N ASP A 271 18.37 23.59 -17.00
CA ASP A 271 19.83 23.62 -16.99
C ASP A 271 20.37 22.50 -17.93
N VAL A 272 20.86 22.89 -19.07
CA VAL A 272 21.38 21.99 -20.12
C VAL A 272 22.83 21.68 -19.83
N ARG A 273 23.16 20.52 -19.33
CA ARG A 273 24.51 19.90 -19.43
C ARG A 273 24.45 18.40 -19.47
N ASN A 274 24.68 17.85 -20.60
CA ASN A 274 25.27 16.59 -21.06
C ASN A 274 24.46 15.97 -22.18
N GLY A 275 24.75 16.42 -23.41
CA GLY A 275 24.18 15.86 -24.62
C GLY A 275 24.71 14.45 -24.87
N VAL A 276 23.79 13.48 -24.90
CA VAL A 276 23.92 12.28 -25.71
C VAL A 276 22.78 12.35 -26.71
N ALA A 277 23.14 12.56 -27.97
CA ALA A 277 22.19 12.55 -29.08
C ALA A 277 21.58 11.14 -29.19
N HIS A 278 20.26 11.04 -29.06
CA HIS A 278 19.51 9.87 -29.45
C HIS A 278 18.84 10.13 -30.79
N ASP A 279 19.05 9.23 -31.76
CA ASP A 279 18.36 9.20 -33.05
C ASP A 279 16.90 8.67 -32.82
N GLY A 280 16.07 9.44 -32.12
CA GLY A 280 14.68 9.06 -31.81
C GLY A 280 13.80 10.32 -31.82
N ALA A 281 12.59 10.20 -32.32
CA ALA A 281 11.58 11.24 -32.26
C ALA A 281 11.27 11.64 -30.81
N ALA A 282 10.92 12.90 -30.56
CA ALA A 282 10.58 13.42 -29.24
C ALA A 282 9.50 12.54 -28.59
N GLY A 283 9.80 11.93 -27.41
CA GLY A 283 8.89 11.10 -26.65
C GLY A 283 9.29 9.63 -26.49
N ASP A 284 10.43 9.19 -27.01
CA ASP A 284 10.83 7.79 -26.92
C ASP A 284 11.34 7.42 -25.51
N VAL A 285 10.73 6.38 -24.96
CA VAL A 285 11.18 5.71 -23.74
C VAL A 285 11.69 4.32 -24.10
N VAL A 286 12.80 3.90 -23.50
CA VAL A 286 13.30 2.52 -23.64
C VAL A 286 13.48 1.90 -22.26
N ALA A 287 12.65 0.91 -21.95
CA ALA A 287 12.78 0.12 -20.72
C ALA A 287 13.66 -1.12 -20.99
N LEU A 288 14.71 -1.27 -20.20
CA LEU A 288 15.67 -2.38 -20.31
C LEU A 288 15.55 -3.31 -19.12
N THR A 289 15.30 -4.59 -19.40
CA THR A 289 15.41 -5.69 -18.45
C THR A 289 16.64 -6.55 -18.77
N ASP A 290 16.78 -7.67 -18.10
CA ASP A 290 17.86 -8.62 -18.43
C ASP A 290 17.60 -9.27 -19.82
N ASP A 291 16.32 -9.56 -20.17
CA ASP A 291 15.92 -10.29 -21.37
C ASP A 291 15.25 -9.43 -22.44
N TYR A 292 14.69 -8.26 -22.09
CA TYR A 292 13.89 -7.41 -22.98
C TYR A 292 14.45 -6.00 -23.15
N GLU A 293 14.19 -5.44 -24.34
CA GLU A 293 14.33 -4.03 -24.67
C GLU A 293 12.97 -3.54 -25.22
N VAL A 294 12.21 -2.79 -24.38
CA VAL A 294 10.87 -2.32 -24.76
C VAL A 294 10.95 -0.84 -25.12
N HIS A 295 10.62 -0.52 -26.37
CA HIS A 295 10.50 0.83 -26.88
C HIS A 295 9.05 1.31 -26.77
N ALA A 296 8.83 2.51 -26.22
CA ALA A 296 7.49 3.07 -26.07
C ALA A 296 7.51 4.60 -26.17
N ARG A 297 6.38 5.21 -26.45
CA ARG A 297 6.22 6.67 -26.41
C ARG A 297 6.08 7.20 -24.98
N TYR A 298 5.48 6.40 -24.09
CA TYR A 298 5.26 6.74 -22.70
C TYR A 298 5.65 5.60 -21.77
N ALA A 299 6.01 5.97 -20.53
CA ALA A 299 6.16 5.02 -19.45
C ALA A 299 5.20 5.34 -18.30
N VAL A 300 4.65 4.30 -17.66
CA VAL A 300 3.99 4.41 -16.36
C VAL A 300 4.88 3.72 -15.32
N LEU A 301 5.40 4.50 -14.37
CA LEU A 301 6.18 3.98 -13.25
C LEU A 301 5.21 3.60 -12.13
N ALA A 302 4.81 2.33 -12.11
CA ALA A 302 3.77 1.79 -11.23
C ALA A 302 4.35 0.94 -10.09
N VAL A 303 5.45 1.43 -9.51
CA VAL A 303 6.13 0.82 -8.36
C VAL A 303 6.17 1.80 -7.18
N PRO A 304 6.28 1.32 -5.93
CA PRO A 304 6.39 2.22 -4.79
C PRO A 304 7.61 3.14 -4.89
N PRO A 305 7.51 4.42 -4.44
CA PRO A 305 8.58 5.42 -4.57
C PRO A 305 9.94 5.00 -3.99
N ASN A 306 9.97 4.21 -2.91
CA ASN A 306 11.21 3.67 -2.32
C ASN A 306 11.99 2.74 -3.27
N LEU A 307 11.36 2.27 -4.36
CA LEU A 307 11.98 1.41 -5.37
C LEU A 307 12.50 2.18 -6.59
N TYR A 308 12.25 3.47 -6.72
CA TYR A 308 12.76 4.26 -7.85
C TYR A 308 14.29 4.21 -7.94
N SER A 309 14.97 4.14 -6.80
CA SER A 309 16.43 3.98 -6.74
C SER A 309 16.96 2.62 -7.27
N ARG A 310 16.08 1.68 -7.58
CA ARG A 310 16.42 0.37 -8.20
C ARG A 310 16.50 0.46 -9.72
N ILE A 311 16.06 1.57 -10.30
CA ILE A 311 16.05 1.82 -11.75
C ILE A 311 17.08 2.89 -12.05
N SER A 312 17.96 2.61 -13.02
CA SER A 312 18.87 3.63 -13.56
C SER A 312 18.14 4.46 -14.60
N PHE A 313 17.98 5.75 -14.34
CA PHE A 313 17.37 6.68 -15.29
C PHE A 313 18.44 7.33 -16.16
N GLU A 314 18.24 7.29 -17.48
CA GLU A 314 19.14 7.86 -18.49
C GLU A 314 18.36 8.77 -19.47
N PRO A 315 18.49 10.12 -19.34
CA PRO A 315 19.28 10.87 -18.36
C PRO A 315 18.76 10.69 -16.92
N PRO A 316 19.53 11.11 -15.89
CA PRO A 316 19.05 11.11 -14.50
C PRO A 316 17.77 11.93 -14.35
N MET A 317 16.90 11.52 -13.45
CA MET A 317 15.69 12.31 -13.09
C MET A 317 16.07 13.74 -12.68
N PRO A 318 15.17 14.73 -12.88
CA PRO A 318 15.40 16.10 -12.41
C PRO A 318 15.82 16.14 -10.94
N ARG A 319 16.74 17.05 -10.59
CA ARG A 319 17.33 17.13 -9.24
C ARG A 319 16.29 17.18 -8.14
N GLU A 320 15.21 17.94 -8.32
CA GLU A 320 14.15 18.08 -7.31
C GLU A 320 13.41 16.76 -7.09
N GLN A 321 13.10 16.01 -8.15
CA GLN A 321 12.54 14.67 -8.09
C GLN A 321 13.45 13.70 -7.33
N GLN A 322 14.76 13.70 -7.64
CA GLN A 322 15.72 12.85 -6.95
C GLN A 322 15.78 13.16 -5.45
N ILE A 323 15.73 14.44 -5.06
CA ILE A 323 15.71 14.85 -3.65
C ILE A 323 14.39 14.39 -2.99
N ALA A 324 13.25 14.64 -3.63
CA ALA A 324 11.95 14.22 -3.11
C ALA A 324 11.90 12.73 -2.79
N HIS A 325 12.44 11.88 -3.68
CA HIS A 325 12.47 10.44 -3.48
C HIS A 325 13.36 9.98 -2.30
N GLN A 326 14.31 10.80 -1.85
CA GLN A 326 15.15 10.51 -0.69
C GLN A 326 14.45 10.82 0.65
N HIS A 327 13.34 11.57 0.61
CA HIS A 327 12.54 11.94 1.78
C HIS A 327 11.30 11.06 1.98
N ILE A 328 11.25 9.93 1.27
CA ILE A 328 10.16 8.97 1.34
C ILE A 328 10.72 7.63 1.85
N SER A 329 10.09 7.07 2.87
CA SER A 329 10.46 5.77 3.42
C SER A 329 9.25 4.86 3.58
N MET A 330 9.48 3.55 3.47
CA MET A 330 8.47 2.52 3.65
C MET A 330 8.23 2.28 5.15
N GLY A 331 7.00 1.92 5.53
CA GLY A 331 6.67 1.44 6.85
C GLY A 331 7.19 0.03 7.12
N LEU A 332 7.15 -0.40 8.37
CA LEU A 332 7.58 -1.72 8.82
C LEU A 332 6.49 -2.39 9.65
N VAL A 333 6.06 -3.58 9.24
CA VAL A 333 5.05 -4.38 9.95
C VAL A 333 5.25 -5.86 9.68
N ILE A 334 4.98 -6.68 10.69
CA ILE A 334 4.79 -8.11 10.55
C ILE A 334 3.28 -8.38 10.59
N LYS A 335 2.74 -8.97 9.54
CA LYS A 335 1.38 -9.51 9.55
C LYS A 335 1.46 -10.97 9.98
N VAL A 336 0.85 -11.26 11.11
CA VAL A 336 0.80 -12.58 11.74
C VAL A 336 -0.39 -13.33 11.20
N HIS A 337 -0.20 -14.58 10.78
CA HIS A 337 -1.28 -15.49 10.42
C HIS A 337 -1.21 -16.72 11.31
N ALA A 338 -2.27 -16.98 12.06
CA ALA A 338 -2.39 -18.14 12.91
C ALA A 338 -3.70 -18.87 12.59
N VAL A 339 -3.59 -20.12 12.11
CA VAL A 339 -4.72 -20.98 11.74
C VAL A 339 -4.95 -21.99 12.84
N TYR A 340 -6.21 -22.22 13.22
CA TYR A 340 -6.63 -23.12 14.28
C TYR A 340 -7.66 -24.12 13.74
N GLU A 341 -7.81 -25.28 14.39
CA GLU A 341 -8.78 -26.30 13.97
C GLU A 341 -10.22 -25.77 13.88
N THR A 342 -10.57 -24.84 14.77
CA THR A 342 -11.87 -24.15 14.78
C THR A 342 -11.68 -22.68 15.18
N PRO A 343 -12.60 -21.77 14.84
CA PRO A 343 -12.60 -20.40 15.34
C PRO A 343 -13.03 -20.35 16.82
N PHE A 344 -12.20 -20.86 17.72
CA PHE A 344 -12.49 -21.11 19.13
C PHE A 344 -12.93 -19.85 19.90
N TRP A 345 -12.49 -18.66 19.52
CA TRP A 345 -12.90 -17.41 20.14
C TRP A 345 -14.41 -17.15 19.95
N ARG A 346 -14.98 -17.60 18.83
CA ARG A 346 -16.43 -17.50 18.58
C ARG A 346 -17.23 -18.39 19.53
N GLU A 347 -16.71 -19.56 19.91
CA GLU A 347 -17.31 -20.45 20.91
C GLU A 347 -17.36 -19.77 22.28
N GLU A 348 -16.44 -18.85 22.58
CA GLU A 348 -16.36 -18.05 23.79
C GLU A 348 -17.17 -16.73 23.70
N GLY A 349 -17.88 -16.51 22.61
CA GLY A 349 -18.70 -15.32 22.37
C GLY A 349 -17.86 -14.07 22.06
N LEU A 350 -16.66 -14.26 21.49
CA LEU A 350 -15.77 -13.18 21.09
C LEU A 350 -15.78 -12.99 19.58
N SER A 351 -15.65 -11.73 19.13
CA SER A 351 -15.58 -11.37 17.71
C SER A 351 -14.23 -11.72 17.05
N GLY A 352 -13.19 -11.95 17.85
CA GLY A 352 -11.82 -12.03 17.37
C GLY A 352 -11.15 -10.66 17.13
N THR A 353 -11.88 -9.56 17.34
CA THR A 353 -11.30 -8.21 17.31
C THR A 353 -10.67 -7.87 18.66
N CYS A 354 -9.38 -7.50 18.63
CA CYS A 354 -8.64 -7.16 19.84
C CYS A 354 -7.77 -5.93 19.60
N PHE A 355 -7.63 -5.08 20.62
CA PHE A 355 -6.78 -3.90 20.61
C PHE A 355 -5.96 -3.76 21.89
N GLY A 356 -4.76 -3.17 21.78
CA GLY A 356 -3.95 -2.84 22.94
C GLY A 356 -2.81 -1.89 22.57
N GLY A 357 -2.97 -0.62 22.90
CA GLY A 357 -1.95 0.39 22.68
C GLY A 357 -0.65 0.05 23.41
N GLY A 358 0.49 0.17 22.72
CA GLY A 358 1.80 -0.13 23.30
C GLY A 358 2.10 -1.62 23.55
N ARG A 359 1.25 -2.53 23.07
CA ARG A 359 1.46 -3.99 23.16
C ARG A 359 2.26 -4.49 21.96
N LEU A 360 2.89 -5.68 22.09
CA LEU A 360 3.66 -6.30 21.01
C LEU A 360 2.77 -6.59 19.78
N VAL A 361 1.61 -7.23 19.99
CA VAL A 361 0.57 -7.36 18.98
C VAL A 361 -0.50 -6.35 19.34
N GLN A 362 -0.66 -5.32 18.52
CA GLN A 362 -1.52 -4.18 18.84
C GLN A 362 -2.95 -4.37 18.39
N GLU A 363 -3.14 -5.16 17.35
CA GLU A 363 -4.43 -5.43 16.74
C GLU A 363 -4.51 -6.91 16.33
N ILE A 364 -5.68 -7.52 16.57
CA ILE A 364 -5.99 -8.87 16.11
C ILE A 364 -7.41 -8.85 15.54
N TYR A 365 -7.62 -9.62 14.47
CA TYR A 365 -8.93 -9.74 13.83
C TYR A 365 -9.21 -11.19 13.43
N ASP A 366 -10.50 -11.58 13.49
CA ASP A 366 -10.97 -12.79 12.83
C ASP A 366 -10.75 -12.65 11.31
N ASN A 367 -9.99 -13.58 10.78
CA ASN A 367 -9.60 -13.62 9.37
C ASN A 367 -10.00 -14.94 8.71
N THR A 368 -10.98 -15.66 9.29
CA THR A 368 -11.49 -16.90 8.75
C THR A 368 -11.92 -16.73 7.30
N ASN A 369 -11.45 -17.63 6.45
CA ASN A 369 -11.66 -17.54 5.01
C ASN A 369 -13.07 -17.98 4.60
N ARG A 370 -13.47 -17.51 3.40
CA ARG A 370 -14.74 -17.91 2.79
C ARG A 370 -14.56 -18.05 1.29
N GLY A 371 -15.31 -18.99 0.71
CA GLY A 371 -15.34 -19.20 -0.72
C GLY A 371 -14.21 -20.07 -1.26
N GLU A 372 -14.14 -20.15 -2.57
CA GLU A 372 -13.09 -20.85 -3.29
C GLU A 372 -11.77 -20.07 -3.22
N ASN A 373 -10.68 -20.76 -2.95
CA ASN A 373 -9.35 -20.18 -2.84
C ASN A 373 -8.25 -21.20 -3.19
N LEU A 374 -6.98 -20.84 -3.04
CA LEU A 374 -5.85 -21.72 -3.39
C LEU A 374 -5.79 -23.05 -2.62
N ALA A 375 -6.39 -23.12 -1.43
CA ALA A 375 -6.46 -24.35 -0.63
C ALA A 375 -7.69 -25.21 -1.01
N GLY A 376 -8.49 -24.75 -1.95
CA GLY A 376 -9.77 -25.37 -2.33
C GLY A 376 -10.95 -24.71 -1.66
N GLY A 377 -11.83 -25.14 -1.02
CA GLY A 377 -13.03 -24.50 -0.50
C GLY A 377 -14.19 -24.56 -1.47
N ALA A 378 -15.34 -24.15 -1.05
CA ALA A 378 -16.55 -24.11 -1.87
C ALA A 378 -17.10 -22.68 -1.93
N PRO A 379 -17.54 -22.21 -3.12
CA PRO A 379 -18.09 -20.88 -3.29
C PRO A 379 -19.13 -20.54 -2.21
N GLY A 380 -18.97 -19.38 -1.58
CA GLY A 380 -19.86 -18.86 -0.55
C GLY A 380 -19.86 -19.61 0.78
N LYS A 381 -19.03 -20.64 0.98
CA LYS A 381 -18.92 -21.36 2.26
C LYS A 381 -17.73 -20.91 3.06
N GLU A 382 -17.93 -20.81 4.37
CA GLU A 382 -16.86 -20.51 5.32
C GLU A 382 -15.92 -21.71 5.50
N ASP A 383 -14.63 -21.43 5.66
CA ASP A 383 -13.62 -22.42 6.03
C ASP A 383 -13.93 -22.95 7.45
N PRO A 384 -13.92 -24.26 7.68
CA PRO A 384 -14.09 -24.82 9.01
C PRO A 384 -12.97 -24.46 9.97
N HIS A 385 -11.77 -24.11 9.46
CA HIS A 385 -10.65 -23.68 10.26
C HIS A 385 -10.78 -22.19 10.61
N GLY A 386 -10.53 -21.86 11.87
CA GLY A 386 -10.45 -20.47 12.31
C GLY A 386 -9.11 -19.85 11.95
N THR A 387 -9.09 -18.66 11.38
CA THR A 387 -7.85 -17.92 11.14
C THR A 387 -7.88 -16.59 11.89
N LEU A 388 -6.84 -16.32 12.69
CA LEU A 388 -6.57 -15.01 13.25
C LEU A 388 -5.49 -14.31 12.44
N VAL A 389 -5.65 -13.02 12.24
CA VAL A 389 -4.60 -12.13 11.76
C VAL A 389 -4.25 -11.13 12.85
N GLY A 390 -2.96 -10.90 13.08
CA GLY A 390 -2.47 -9.90 14.03
C GLY A 390 -1.39 -9.02 13.41
N PHE A 391 -1.12 -7.87 14.02
CA PHE A 391 -0.14 -6.92 13.51
C PHE A 391 0.88 -6.55 14.58
N VAL A 392 2.16 -6.66 14.20
CA VAL A 392 3.31 -6.18 14.97
C VAL A 392 3.97 -5.10 14.14
N SER A 393 3.83 -3.84 14.56
CA SER A 393 4.24 -2.69 13.76
C SER A 393 5.49 -2.02 14.33
N ASP A 394 6.17 -1.27 13.48
CA ASP A 394 7.27 -0.35 13.74
C ASP A 394 8.44 -0.97 14.56
N VAL A 395 8.83 -0.35 15.67
CA VAL A 395 9.95 -0.81 16.53
C VAL A 395 9.75 -2.21 17.10
N TYR A 396 8.52 -2.67 17.29
CA TYR A 396 8.24 -4.02 17.74
C TYR A 396 8.56 -5.04 16.63
N ALA A 397 8.28 -4.71 15.37
CA ALA A 397 8.65 -5.55 14.23
C ALA A 397 10.18 -5.68 14.11
N GLU A 398 10.94 -4.57 14.29
CA GLU A 398 12.41 -4.62 14.32
C GLU A 398 12.91 -5.55 15.43
N GLN A 399 12.36 -5.44 16.64
CA GLN A 399 12.72 -6.29 17.77
C GLN A 399 12.44 -7.75 17.48
N MET A 400 11.28 -8.07 16.89
CA MET A 400 10.91 -9.45 16.56
C MET A 400 11.83 -10.04 15.48
N TRP A 401 12.19 -9.28 14.44
CA TRP A 401 13.11 -9.76 13.41
C TRP A 401 14.53 -9.98 13.93
N ALA A 402 14.91 -9.37 15.04
CA ALA A 402 16.20 -9.63 15.70
C ALA A 402 16.24 -10.95 16.48
N LEU A 403 15.08 -11.56 16.76
CA LEU A 403 15.00 -12.83 17.50
C LEU A 403 15.13 -14.05 16.57
N PRO A 404 15.65 -15.17 17.08
CA PRO A 404 15.52 -16.47 16.43
C PRO A 404 14.04 -16.81 16.16
N GLU A 405 13.79 -17.61 15.13
CA GLU A 405 12.42 -17.89 14.64
C GLU A 405 11.50 -18.45 15.74
N GLU A 406 11.96 -19.44 16.52
CA GLU A 406 11.17 -20.07 17.58
C GLU A 406 10.88 -19.09 18.73
N GLU A 407 11.84 -18.24 19.11
CA GLU A 407 11.64 -17.23 20.14
C GLU A 407 10.67 -16.13 19.66
N ARG A 408 10.79 -15.71 18.42
CA ARG A 408 9.88 -14.76 17.77
C ARG A 408 8.46 -15.29 17.72
N LYS A 409 8.28 -16.55 17.28
CA LYS A 409 6.97 -17.22 17.25
C LYS A 409 6.37 -17.29 18.65
N ALA A 410 7.15 -17.74 19.64
CA ALA A 410 6.69 -17.86 21.03
C ALA A 410 6.31 -16.49 21.61
N ALA A 411 7.07 -15.43 21.36
CA ALA A 411 6.77 -14.08 21.83
C ALA A 411 5.46 -13.54 21.22
N ILE A 412 5.27 -13.71 19.91
CA ILE A 412 4.07 -13.24 19.20
C ILE A 412 2.83 -14.02 19.66
N LEU A 413 2.90 -15.36 19.71
CA LEU A 413 1.76 -16.17 20.17
C LEU A 413 1.45 -15.91 21.65
N GLY A 414 2.49 -15.66 22.48
CA GLY A 414 2.32 -15.25 23.87
C GLY A 414 1.57 -13.93 24.00
N ALA A 415 1.91 -12.95 23.17
CA ALA A 415 1.20 -11.67 23.11
C ALA A 415 -0.26 -11.84 22.66
N MET A 416 -0.53 -12.69 21.66
CA MET A 416 -1.90 -12.99 21.23
C MET A 416 -2.70 -13.69 22.34
N ALA A 417 -2.04 -14.52 23.16
CA ALA A 417 -2.68 -15.22 24.27
C ALA A 417 -3.13 -14.28 25.40
N GLU A 418 -2.54 -13.09 25.52
CA GLU A 418 -3.01 -12.08 26.48
C GLU A 418 -4.45 -11.62 26.15
N TYR A 419 -4.84 -11.64 24.87
CA TYR A 419 -6.18 -11.26 24.41
C TYR A 419 -7.16 -12.44 24.41
N LEU A 420 -6.79 -13.56 23.79
CA LEU A 420 -7.71 -14.65 23.46
C LEU A 420 -7.45 -15.94 24.23
N GLY A 421 -6.50 -15.89 25.20
CA GLY A 421 -6.24 -17.01 26.10
C GLY A 421 -5.30 -18.08 25.51
N PRO A 422 -5.06 -19.17 26.28
CA PRO A 422 -3.98 -20.12 25.99
C PRO A 422 -4.18 -20.95 24.71
N ARG A 423 -5.41 -21.07 24.18
CA ARG A 423 -5.66 -21.79 22.91
C ARG A 423 -4.92 -21.16 21.73
N THR A 424 -4.60 -19.87 21.81
CA THR A 424 -3.82 -19.17 20.77
C THR A 424 -2.37 -19.67 20.65
N LEU A 425 -1.84 -20.34 21.65
CA LEU A 425 -0.47 -20.89 21.67
C LEU A 425 -0.28 -22.11 20.74
N GLU A 426 -1.39 -22.72 20.31
CA GLU A 426 -1.39 -23.99 19.58
C GLU A 426 -2.04 -23.89 18.18
N PRO A 427 -1.54 -22.98 17.28
CA PRO A 427 -2.04 -22.94 15.92
C PRO A 427 -1.62 -24.18 15.15
N ILE A 428 -2.50 -24.69 14.27
CA ILE A 428 -2.17 -25.77 13.33
C ILE A 428 -1.28 -25.30 12.19
N ALA A 429 -1.36 -24.00 11.83
CA ALA A 429 -0.44 -23.36 10.89
C ALA A 429 -0.12 -21.94 11.38
N PHE A 430 1.14 -21.51 11.15
CA PHE A 430 1.60 -20.19 11.56
C PHE A 430 2.53 -19.61 10.50
N PHE A 431 2.30 -18.35 10.15
CA PHE A 431 3.11 -17.66 9.15
C PHE A 431 3.27 -16.17 9.51
N LEU A 432 4.44 -15.64 9.25
CA LEU A 432 4.74 -14.22 9.41
C LEU A 432 5.08 -13.62 8.04
N SER A 433 4.31 -12.62 7.62
CA SER A 433 4.61 -11.88 6.40
C SER A 433 5.80 -10.96 6.63
N ASP A 434 6.89 -11.19 5.91
CA ASP A 434 8.08 -10.32 5.90
C ASP A 434 8.19 -9.56 4.58
N MET A 435 7.41 -8.49 4.47
CA MET A 435 7.46 -7.63 3.29
C MET A 435 8.71 -6.76 3.26
N ALA A 436 9.46 -6.66 4.37
CA ALA A 436 10.72 -5.92 4.42
C ALA A 436 11.86 -6.68 3.72
N ALA A 437 11.86 -8.01 3.82
CA ALA A 437 12.79 -8.88 3.09
C ALA A 437 12.43 -9.06 1.62
N GLU A 438 11.21 -8.70 1.20
CA GLU A 438 10.78 -8.80 -0.18
C GLU A 438 11.49 -7.77 -1.07
N GLU A 439 12.34 -8.25 -1.98
CA GLU A 439 13.24 -7.42 -2.80
C GLU A 439 12.52 -6.27 -3.51
N TRP A 440 11.29 -6.52 -3.99
CA TRP A 440 10.51 -5.59 -4.81
C TRP A 440 9.39 -4.88 -4.03
N THR A 441 9.48 -4.85 -2.69
CA THR A 441 8.59 -4.10 -1.81
C THR A 441 9.37 -3.34 -0.74
N ARG A 442 10.21 -4.05 0.03
CA ARG A 442 11.07 -3.52 1.09
C ARG A 442 10.33 -2.83 2.22
N GLY A 443 9.25 -3.44 2.65
CA GLY A 443 8.40 -2.98 3.75
C GLY A 443 6.91 -3.01 3.42
N ALA A 444 6.10 -2.55 4.37
CA ALA A 444 4.64 -2.40 4.29
C ALA A 444 4.15 -1.37 5.34
N TYR A 445 2.93 -0.77 5.25
CA TYR A 445 2.05 -1.08 4.11
C TYR A 445 2.45 -0.28 2.89
N ALA A 446 2.89 0.99 3.06
CA ALA A 446 3.20 1.93 2.01
C ALA A 446 4.29 2.92 2.43
N THR A 447 4.68 3.80 1.49
CA THR A 447 5.64 4.86 1.78
C THR A 447 4.93 6.12 2.28
N SER A 448 5.63 6.90 3.09
CA SER A 448 5.24 8.24 3.50
C SER A 448 6.46 9.13 3.63
N TYR A 449 6.23 10.44 3.59
CA TYR A 449 7.31 11.42 3.76
C TYR A 449 7.86 11.42 5.19
N ASP A 450 9.13 11.75 5.33
CA ASP A 450 9.75 12.11 6.60
C ASP A 450 9.25 13.48 7.08
N LEU A 451 9.58 13.84 8.31
CA LEU A 451 9.17 15.10 8.93
C LEU A 451 9.63 16.31 8.10
N GLY A 452 8.69 17.12 7.66
CA GLY A 452 8.94 18.30 6.81
C GLY A 452 9.10 17.99 5.32
N GLY A 453 8.92 16.73 4.91
CA GLY A 453 9.07 16.30 3.51
C GLY A 453 7.83 16.56 2.66
N LEU A 454 6.63 16.30 3.20
CA LEU A 454 5.38 16.39 2.45
C LEU A 454 5.08 17.82 1.98
N SER A 455 5.21 18.81 2.84
CA SER A 455 4.99 20.22 2.47
C SER A 455 6.01 20.75 1.46
N ARG A 456 7.23 20.19 1.44
CA ARG A 456 8.31 20.65 0.55
C ARG A 456 8.29 19.95 -0.81
N TRP A 457 7.97 18.66 -0.84
CA TRP A 457 8.22 17.80 -2.01
C TRP A 457 6.94 17.12 -2.52
N GLY A 458 5.84 17.13 -1.76
CA GLY A 458 4.60 16.46 -2.13
C GLY A 458 4.07 16.87 -3.50
N HIS A 459 4.18 18.16 -3.86
CA HIS A 459 3.75 18.68 -5.15
C HIS A 459 4.47 18.07 -6.38
N LEU A 460 5.55 17.32 -6.16
CA LEU A 460 6.29 16.65 -7.23
C LEU A 460 5.83 15.20 -7.46
N GLN A 461 5.14 14.60 -6.47
CA GLN A 461 4.89 13.15 -6.47
C GLN A 461 4.05 12.65 -7.65
N ASN A 462 3.11 13.47 -8.15
CA ASN A 462 2.21 13.12 -9.25
C ASN A 462 2.56 13.83 -10.57
N ARG A 463 3.58 14.68 -10.55
CA ARG A 463 3.98 15.47 -11.72
C ARG A 463 4.75 14.60 -12.70
N PRO A 464 4.26 14.40 -13.95
CA PRO A 464 5.00 13.64 -14.96
C PRO A 464 6.38 14.21 -15.21
N THR A 465 7.34 13.34 -15.46
CA THR A 465 8.71 13.71 -15.84
C THR A 465 8.94 13.35 -17.31
N GLY A 466 8.83 14.35 -18.18
CA GLY A 466 8.83 14.11 -19.62
C GLY A 466 7.73 13.12 -20.03
N PRO A 467 8.07 11.97 -20.64
CA PRO A 467 7.13 10.93 -21.02
C PRO A 467 6.79 9.94 -19.88
N ILE A 468 7.34 10.14 -18.67
CA ILE A 468 7.17 9.23 -17.53
C ILE A 468 6.02 9.71 -16.64
N HIS A 469 4.99 8.91 -16.50
CA HIS A 469 3.86 9.09 -15.58
C HIS A 469 4.04 8.20 -14.35
N TYR A 470 3.44 8.57 -13.22
CA TYR A 470 3.52 7.85 -11.95
C TYR A 470 2.16 7.30 -11.56
N ALA A 471 2.11 6.06 -11.09
CA ALA A 471 0.87 5.44 -10.63
C ALA A 471 1.14 4.50 -9.44
N CYS A 472 0.79 4.94 -8.24
CA CYS A 472 0.98 4.15 -7.03
C CYS A 472 -0.01 4.60 -5.95
N SER A 473 -0.44 3.71 -5.06
CA SER A 473 -1.27 4.06 -3.92
C SER A 473 -0.59 5.04 -2.97
N ASP A 474 0.72 5.01 -2.91
CA ASP A 474 1.56 5.84 -2.02
C ASP A 474 1.53 7.34 -2.38
N ILE A 475 0.99 7.69 -3.53
CA ILE A 475 0.88 9.06 -4.05
C ILE A 475 -0.57 9.42 -4.44
N ALA A 476 -1.53 8.59 -4.04
CA ALA A 476 -2.95 8.84 -4.29
C ALA A 476 -3.50 9.93 -3.35
N ALA A 477 -4.60 10.55 -3.76
CA ALA A 477 -5.42 11.41 -2.92
C ALA A 477 -6.46 10.57 -2.16
N GLU A 478 -7.54 10.19 -2.84
CA GLU A 478 -8.53 9.26 -2.29
C GLU A 478 -7.96 7.84 -2.25
N GLY A 479 -8.27 7.11 -1.19
CA GLY A 479 -7.75 5.76 -0.97
C GLY A 479 -6.22 5.72 -0.83
N TYR A 480 -5.61 6.79 -0.33
CA TYR A 480 -4.17 6.88 -0.07
C TYR A 480 -3.66 5.64 0.65
N GLN A 481 -2.59 5.05 0.11
CA GLN A 481 -1.97 3.80 0.58
C GLN A 481 -2.83 2.53 0.44
N HIS A 482 -4.07 2.60 -0.05
CA HIS A 482 -4.96 1.47 -0.27
C HIS A 482 -4.98 1.01 -1.74
N VAL A 483 -5.57 -0.18 -1.96
CA VAL A 483 -5.75 -0.73 -3.33
C VAL A 483 -6.63 0.18 -4.18
N ASP A 484 -7.62 0.82 -3.58
CA ASP A 484 -8.49 1.80 -4.24
C ASP A 484 -7.69 2.96 -4.84
N GLY A 485 -6.79 3.55 -4.05
CA GLY A 485 -5.91 4.62 -4.53
C GLY A 485 -4.96 4.15 -5.63
N ALA A 486 -4.46 2.91 -5.56
CA ALA A 486 -3.66 2.34 -6.63
C ALA A 486 -4.45 2.25 -7.95
N ILE A 487 -5.71 1.81 -7.90
CA ILE A 487 -6.61 1.71 -9.05
C ILE A 487 -6.88 3.10 -9.62
N ARG A 488 -7.25 4.08 -8.78
CA ARG A 488 -7.49 5.47 -9.19
C ARG A 488 -6.27 6.09 -9.88
N MET A 489 -5.09 5.92 -9.32
CA MET A 489 -3.85 6.43 -9.90
C MET A 489 -3.51 5.76 -11.23
N GLY A 490 -3.73 4.44 -11.35
CA GLY A 490 -3.54 3.72 -12.60
C GLY A 490 -4.49 4.20 -13.70
N GLU A 491 -5.77 4.34 -13.38
CA GLU A 491 -6.80 4.85 -14.30
C GLU A 491 -6.45 6.28 -14.76
N ALA A 492 -6.11 7.16 -13.83
CA ALA A 492 -5.72 8.55 -14.14
C ALA A 492 -4.48 8.62 -15.04
N ALA A 493 -3.45 7.80 -14.80
CA ALA A 493 -2.26 7.76 -15.64
C ALA A 493 -2.58 7.28 -17.06
N GLY A 494 -3.40 6.24 -17.20
CA GLY A 494 -3.82 5.73 -18.51
C GLY A 494 -4.62 6.75 -19.30
N LEU A 495 -5.55 7.46 -18.67
CA LEU A 495 -6.35 8.52 -19.29
C LEU A 495 -5.49 9.73 -19.69
N ALA A 496 -4.60 10.19 -18.80
CA ALA A 496 -3.73 11.34 -19.08
C ALA A 496 -2.80 11.09 -20.29
N ILE A 497 -2.31 9.84 -20.44
CA ILE A 497 -1.51 9.45 -21.63
C ILE A 497 -2.38 9.49 -22.88
N ALA A 498 -3.61 8.95 -22.84
CA ALA A 498 -4.49 8.94 -24.00
C ALA A 498 -4.91 10.35 -24.43
N GLU A 499 -5.18 11.26 -23.49
CA GLU A 499 -5.45 12.67 -23.77
C GLU A 499 -4.27 13.38 -24.43
N ARG A 500 -3.05 13.12 -23.97
CA ARG A 500 -1.83 13.67 -24.56
C ARG A 500 -1.65 13.17 -25.99
N GLU A 501 -1.83 11.87 -26.24
CA GLU A 501 -1.79 11.31 -27.59
C GLU A 501 -2.80 11.93 -28.55
N ALA A 502 -4.04 12.14 -28.09
CA ALA A 502 -5.07 12.77 -28.91
C ALA A 502 -4.70 14.22 -29.26
N THR A 503 -4.03 14.93 -28.35
CA THR A 503 -3.56 16.31 -28.55
C THR A 503 -2.42 16.36 -29.56
N ASP A 504 -1.44 15.48 -29.42
CA ASP A 504 -0.27 15.40 -30.30
C ASP A 504 -0.66 14.96 -31.73
N ALA A 505 -1.63 14.06 -31.88
CA ALA A 505 -2.18 13.65 -33.17
C ALA A 505 -3.02 14.74 -33.88
N GLY A 506 -3.56 15.69 -33.13
CA GLY A 506 -4.38 16.79 -33.66
C GLY A 506 -3.59 18.05 -34.09
N GLN A 507 -2.31 18.13 -33.79
CA GLN A 507 -1.45 19.23 -34.24
C GLN A 507 -0.97 18.97 -35.69
N PRO A 508 -1.28 19.85 -36.67
CA PRO A 508 -0.73 19.68 -38.00
C PRO A 508 0.80 19.85 -37.94
N THR A 509 1.52 18.85 -38.45
CA THR A 509 2.97 18.93 -38.68
C THR A 509 3.23 20.08 -39.60
N GLY A 510 3.62 21.24 -39.04
CA GLY A 510 4.00 22.44 -39.75
C GLY A 510 5.43 22.38 -40.25
#